data_9a27573df71fdc201f893ae8990b1c62
#
_entry.id   9a27573df71fdc201f893ae8990b1c62
#
_cell.length_a   1.000
_cell.length_b   1.000
_cell.length_c   1.000
_cell.angle_alpha   90.00
_cell.angle_beta   90.00
_cell.angle_gamma   90.00
#
_symmetry.space_group_name_H-M   'P 1'
#
loop_
_entity.id
_entity.type
_entity.pdbx_description
1 polymer ?
#
loop_
_entity_poly.entity_id
_entity_poly.type
_entity_poly.pdbx_seq_one_letter_code
_entity_poly.pdbx_strand_id
1 'polypeptide(L)'
;MPLLQITAIEKRFGGLRAVDGAGMDVQEGELLGLIGPNGSGKTTLLNVLSGHLRADAGQVLLDGRPVAGLGPTRLARLGIQRMFQMTRVFNRVSAFDNLLVCGLAMGLDEGRAAGRAGQLLDELRLAPSMHLDAGQLSGGQRKLLEFGACFMVPPRIALLDEPFAAVHPVMKEIMSAFIQRRNEEGQTFILVSHDMPVVVDLCPRAVCMNAGKVLADGPTQEVLRAPAVIEAYLGEDATAEAGHD
;
A
#
# COMPACT_ATOMS: atom_id res chain seq x y z
N MET A 1 12.73 12.61 13.95
CA MET A 1 12.30 13.21 12.65
C MET A 1 11.48 12.17 11.94
N PRO A 2 10.40 12.53 11.28
CA PRO A 2 9.61 11.56 10.54
C PRO A 2 10.43 10.95 9.39
N LEU A 3 10.15 9.66 9.08
CA LEU A 3 10.78 8.96 7.97
C LEU A 3 10.31 9.54 6.63
N LEU A 4 9.01 9.79 6.49
CA LEU A 4 8.41 10.39 5.31
C LEU A 4 7.62 11.65 5.71
N GLN A 5 7.92 12.77 5.08
CA GLN A 5 7.18 14.02 5.25
C GLN A 5 6.50 14.39 3.95
N ILE A 6 5.21 14.61 4.02
CA ILE A 6 4.36 14.95 2.89
C ILE A 6 3.75 16.31 3.18
N THR A 7 4.04 17.31 2.36
CA THR A 7 3.64 18.70 2.63
C THR A 7 2.90 19.27 1.42
N ALA A 8 1.65 19.65 1.62
CA ALA A 8 0.82 20.39 0.69
C ALA A 8 0.83 19.82 -0.76
N ILE A 9 0.72 18.50 -0.89
CA ILE A 9 0.71 17.85 -2.21
C ILE A 9 -0.55 18.23 -2.96
N GLU A 10 -0.36 18.72 -4.20
CA GLU A 10 -1.42 18.94 -5.16
C GLU A 10 -1.28 18.05 -6.38
N LYS A 11 -2.41 17.51 -6.88
CA LYS A 11 -2.48 16.81 -8.15
C LYS A 11 -3.81 17.08 -8.85
N ARG A 12 -3.73 17.50 -10.10
CA ARG A 12 -4.89 17.84 -10.93
C ARG A 12 -4.94 16.98 -12.18
N PHE A 13 -6.13 16.65 -12.62
CA PHE A 13 -6.42 16.02 -13.90
C PHE A 13 -7.48 16.86 -14.62
N GLY A 14 -7.05 17.68 -15.57
CA GLY A 14 -7.93 18.69 -16.16
C GLY A 14 -8.49 19.65 -15.09
N GLY A 15 -9.80 19.74 -14.98
CA GLY A 15 -10.48 20.56 -13.97
C GLY A 15 -10.59 19.93 -12.59
N LEU A 16 -10.32 18.61 -12.44
CA LEU A 16 -10.45 17.89 -11.18
C LEU A 16 -9.19 18.01 -10.34
N ARG A 17 -9.31 18.48 -9.10
CA ARG A 17 -8.25 18.42 -8.08
C ARG A 17 -8.35 17.10 -7.32
N ALA A 18 -7.63 16.08 -7.78
CA ALA A 18 -7.63 14.75 -7.15
C ALA A 18 -6.89 14.71 -5.80
N VAL A 19 -5.87 15.57 -5.61
CA VAL A 19 -5.24 15.87 -4.34
C VAL A 19 -5.11 17.38 -4.25
N ASP A 20 -5.51 17.98 -3.12
CA ASP A 20 -5.65 19.44 -2.93
C ASP A 20 -5.03 19.86 -1.59
N GLY A 21 -3.71 19.92 -1.55
CA GLY A 21 -2.96 20.37 -0.38
C GLY A 21 -2.80 19.28 0.70
N ALA A 22 -2.88 18.00 0.34
CA ALA A 22 -2.72 16.92 1.31
C ALA A 22 -1.32 16.93 1.96
N GLY A 23 -1.28 16.73 3.28
CA GLY A 23 -0.04 16.64 4.05
C GLY A 23 -0.18 15.71 5.24
N MET A 24 0.88 14.95 5.52
CA MET A 24 1.01 14.09 6.69
C MET A 24 2.47 13.70 6.90
N ASP A 25 2.83 13.40 8.12
CA ASP A 25 4.13 12.83 8.48
C ASP A 25 3.98 11.35 8.83
N VAL A 26 4.94 10.52 8.44
CA VAL A 26 4.98 9.09 8.79
C VAL A 26 6.27 8.82 9.55
N GLN A 27 6.15 8.24 10.74
CA GLN A 27 7.31 7.90 11.57
C GLN A 27 7.93 6.56 11.11
N GLU A 28 9.21 6.36 11.44
CA GLU A 28 9.85 5.06 11.22
C GLU A 28 9.19 3.98 12.10
N GLY A 29 8.92 2.81 11.53
CA GLY A 29 8.20 1.73 12.21
C GLY A 29 6.70 1.97 12.38
N GLU A 30 6.13 3.00 11.79
CA GLU A 30 4.70 3.28 11.87
C GLU A 30 3.90 2.42 10.89
N LEU A 31 2.74 1.92 11.35
CA LEU A 31 1.71 1.33 10.50
C LEU A 31 0.54 2.31 10.43
N LEU A 32 0.52 3.11 9.36
CA LEU A 32 -0.46 4.17 9.12
C LEU A 32 -1.60 3.69 8.23
N GLY A 33 -2.84 3.84 8.66
CA GLY A 33 -4.03 3.67 7.84
C GLY A 33 -4.33 4.93 7.02
N LEU A 34 -4.45 4.82 5.71
CA LEU A 34 -4.93 5.89 4.84
C LEU A 34 -6.33 5.54 4.35
N ILE A 35 -7.34 6.16 4.94
CA ILE A 35 -8.76 5.86 4.75
C ILE A 35 -9.50 7.01 4.07
N GLY A 36 -10.76 6.79 3.74
CA GLY A 36 -11.65 7.79 3.14
C GLY A 36 -12.52 7.19 2.03
N PRO A 37 -13.58 7.88 1.60
CA PRO A 37 -14.49 7.41 0.56
C PRO A 37 -13.80 7.21 -0.80
N ASN A 38 -14.49 6.54 -1.73
CA ASN A 38 -14.01 6.39 -3.09
C ASN A 38 -13.84 7.76 -3.75
N GLY A 39 -12.80 7.92 -4.57
CA GLY A 39 -12.50 9.22 -5.17
C GLY A 39 -11.90 10.27 -4.23
N SER A 40 -11.68 9.98 -2.95
CA SER A 40 -11.08 10.94 -1.99
C SER A 40 -9.62 11.33 -2.28
N GLY A 41 -8.93 10.63 -3.22
CA GLY A 41 -7.56 10.97 -3.61
C GLY A 41 -6.47 10.02 -3.10
N LYS A 42 -6.78 8.99 -2.30
CA LYS A 42 -5.82 8.04 -1.70
C LYS A 42 -4.88 7.40 -2.72
N THR A 43 -5.44 6.74 -3.74
CA THR A 43 -4.66 6.10 -4.80
C THR A 43 -3.83 7.10 -5.58
N THR A 44 -4.35 8.32 -5.81
CA THR A 44 -3.59 9.40 -6.45
C THR A 44 -2.41 9.82 -5.59
N LEU A 45 -2.61 9.98 -4.28
CA LEU A 45 -1.53 10.30 -3.35
C LEU A 45 -0.48 9.16 -3.34
N LEU A 46 -0.89 7.88 -3.24
CA LEU A 46 0.05 6.75 -3.33
C LEU A 46 0.81 6.71 -4.66
N ASN A 47 0.15 7.09 -5.78
CA ASN A 47 0.82 7.22 -7.08
C ASN A 47 1.92 8.30 -7.05
N VAL A 48 1.69 9.40 -6.36
CA VAL A 48 2.71 10.46 -6.17
C VAL A 48 3.85 9.94 -5.29
N LEU A 49 3.55 9.33 -4.14
CA LEU A 49 4.55 8.81 -3.20
C LEU A 49 5.41 7.69 -3.79
N SER A 50 4.85 6.90 -4.72
CA SER A 50 5.57 5.83 -5.43
C SER A 50 6.20 6.26 -6.77
N GLY A 51 6.10 7.55 -7.13
CA GLY A 51 6.71 8.13 -8.34
C GLY A 51 6.04 7.77 -9.65
N HIS A 52 4.83 7.18 -9.63
CA HIS A 52 4.02 6.89 -10.82
C HIS A 52 3.31 8.14 -11.34
N LEU A 53 3.11 9.13 -10.49
CA LEU A 53 2.60 10.45 -10.84
C LEU A 53 3.52 11.52 -10.26
N ARG A 54 3.73 12.59 -11.03
CA ARG A 54 4.39 13.79 -10.52
C ARG A 54 3.34 14.67 -9.86
N ALA A 55 3.63 15.16 -8.65
CA ALA A 55 2.84 16.21 -8.02
C ALA A 55 2.93 17.50 -8.83
N ASP A 56 1.85 18.28 -8.84
CA ASP A 56 1.83 19.59 -9.49
C ASP A 56 2.36 20.67 -8.54
N ALA A 57 2.19 20.48 -7.21
CA ALA A 57 2.77 21.30 -6.15
C ALA A 57 2.99 20.46 -4.88
N GLY A 58 3.68 21.04 -3.91
CA GLY A 58 4.01 20.40 -2.63
C GLY A 58 5.34 19.67 -2.64
N GLN A 59 5.65 19.01 -1.52
CA GLN A 59 6.94 18.39 -1.28
C GLN A 59 6.79 17.02 -0.60
N VAL A 60 7.65 16.08 -0.99
CA VAL A 60 7.84 14.79 -0.31
C VAL A 60 9.29 14.65 0.07
N LEU A 61 9.56 14.46 1.38
CA LEU A 61 10.90 14.21 1.89
C LEU A 61 10.97 12.81 2.49
N LEU A 62 12.03 12.07 2.16
CA LEU A 62 12.42 10.82 2.81
C LEU A 62 13.71 11.09 3.59
N ASP A 63 13.70 10.89 4.91
CA ASP A 63 14.81 11.29 5.81
C ASP A 63 15.27 12.75 5.59
N GLY A 64 14.34 13.68 5.44
CA GLY A 64 14.63 15.07 5.18
C GLY A 64 15.18 15.38 3.78
N ARG A 65 15.31 14.40 2.90
CA ARG A 65 15.78 14.57 1.50
C ARG A 65 14.62 14.60 0.53
N PRO A 66 14.57 15.57 -0.40
CA PRO A 66 13.50 15.64 -1.38
C PRO A 66 13.54 14.44 -2.33
N VAL A 67 12.39 13.78 -2.47
CA VAL A 67 12.21 12.63 -3.37
C VAL A 67 11.10 12.87 -4.41
N ALA A 68 10.42 14.00 -4.35
CA ALA A 68 9.42 14.37 -5.32
C ALA A 68 9.97 14.41 -6.75
N GLY A 69 9.24 13.82 -7.70
CA GLY A 69 9.64 13.75 -9.11
C GLY A 69 10.67 12.65 -9.44
N LEU A 70 11.11 11.87 -8.46
CA LEU A 70 11.86 10.65 -8.74
C LEU A 70 10.91 9.59 -9.32
N GLY A 71 11.39 8.85 -10.33
CA GLY A 71 10.62 7.75 -10.91
C GLY A 71 10.54 6.51 -10.00
N PRO A 72 9.59 5.56 -10.29
CA PRO A 72 9.30 4.41 -9.44
C PRO A 72 10.53 3.54 -9.12
N THR A 73 11.35 3.26 -10.13
CA THR A 73 12.58 2.45 -9.96
C THR A 73 13.55 3.08 -8.96
N ARG A 74 13.68 4.41 -8.97
CA ARG A 74 14.58 5.11 -8.05
C ARG A 74 14.01 5.14 -6.64
N LEU A 75 12.71 5.34 -6.49
CA LEU A 75 12.03 5.29 -5.18
C LEU A 75 12.07 3.88 -4.58
N ALA A 76 11.87 2.83 -5.38
CA ALA A 76 12.00 1.45 -4.93
C ALA A 76 13.42 1.17 -4.40
N ARG A 77 14.48 1.65 -5.07
CA ARG A 77 15.87 1.54 -4.60
C ARG A 77 16.15 2.35 -3.33
N LEU A 78 15.39 3.41 -3.07
CA LEU A 78 15.43 4.17 -1.81
C LEU A 78 14.60 3.51 -0.70
N GLY A 79 13.92 2.40 -1.01
CA GLY A 79 13.14 1.61 -0.07
C GLY A 79 11.66 1.98 0.00
N ILE A 80 11.10 2.76 -0.94
CA ILE A 80 9.66 2.97 -1.07
C ILE A 80 9.12 1.98 -2.09
N GLN A 81 8.47 0.92 -1.63
CA GLN A 81 7.85 -0.07 -2.50
C GLN A 81 6.34 -0.01 -2.43
N ARG A 82 5.67 -0.35 -3.54
CA ARG A 82 4.23 -0.33 -3.64
C ARG A 82 3.66 -1.64 -4.15
N MET A 83 2.63 -2.13 -3.47
CA MET A 83 1.71 -3.12 -3.99
C MET A 83 0.57 -2.43 -4.72
N PHE A 84 0.23 -2.91 -5.92
CA PHE A 84 -0.87 -2.34 -6.71
C PHE A 84 -2.17 -3.07 -6.43
N GLN A 85 -3.29 -2.39 -6.70
CA GLN A 85 -4.62 -2.98 -6.57
C GLN A 85 -4.86 -4.15 -7.53
N MET A 86 -4.30 -4.08 -8.77
CA MET A 86 -4.40 -5.16 -9.76
C MET A 86 -3.22 -6.12 -9.66
N THR A 87 -3.52 -7.42 -9.56
CA THR A 87 -2.49 -8.47 -9.45
C THR A 87 -1.61 -8.55 -10.68
N ARG A 88 -0.30 -8.42 -10.49
CA ARG A 88 0.74 -8.41 -11.54
C ARG A 88 1.73 -9.55 -11.31
N VAL A 89 1.39 -10.75 -11.81
CA VAL A 89 2.26 -11.92 -11.78
C VAL A 89 2.50 -12.46 -13.17
N PHE A 90 3.63 -13.09 -13.38
CA PHE A 90 3.96 -13.79 -14.63
C PHE A 90 3.27 -15.16 -14.63
N ASN A 91 2.11 -15.26 -15.31
CA ASN A 91 1.24 -16.43 -15.24
C ASN A 91 1.88 -17.74 -15.73
N ARG A 92 2.87 -17.69 -16.64
CA ARG A 92 3.56 -18.86 -17.22
C ARG A 92 4.93 -19.11 -16.58
N VAL A 93 5.10 -18.65 -15.37
CA VAL A 93 6.34 -18.76 -14.59
C VAL A 93 5.94 -19.25 -13.20
N SER A 94 6.75 -20.10 -12.59
CA SER A 94 6.44 -20.66 -11.28
C SER A 94 6.27 -19.57 -10.20
N ALA A 95 5.58 -19.88 -9.11
CA ALA A 95 5.47 -18.97 -7.98
C ALA A 95 6.85 -18.60 -7.44
N PHE A 96 7.76 -19.56 -7.37
CA PHE A 96 9.15 -19.34 -6.95
C PHE A 96 9.89 -18.38 -7.89
N ASP A 97 9.84 -18.64 -9.21
CA ASP A 97 10.54 -17.80 -10.18
C ASP A 97 9.95 -16.40 -10.31
N ASN A 98 8.65 -16.23 -10.06
CA ASN A 98 8.02 -14.90 -9.94
C ASN A 98 8.71 -14.06 -8.86
N LEU A 99 8.98 -14.64 -7.68
CA LEU A 99 9.69 -13.96 -6.61
C LEU A 99 11.17 -13.79 -6.95
N LEU A 100 11.82 -14.84 -7.47
CA LEU A 100 13.23 -14.82 -7.85
C LEU A 100 13.55 -13.64 -8.79
N VAL A 101 12.75 -13.49 -9.85
CA VAL A 101 12.91 -12.38 -10.83
C VAL A 101 12.78 -11.02 -10.16
N CYS A 102 11.86 -10.85 -9.21
CA CYS A 102 11.73 -9.60 -8.45
C CYS A 102 12.99 -9.31 -7.61
N GLY A 103 13.55 -10.31 -6.94
CA GLY A 103 14.78 -10.16 -6.16
C GLY A 103 15.99 -9.77 -7.04
N LEU A 104 16.17 -10.46 -8.18
CA LEU A 104 17.22 -10.16 -9.14
C LEU A 104 17.08 -8.74 -9.72
N ALA A 105 15.87 -8.32 -10.09
CA ALA A 105 15.58 -6.97 -10.58
C ALA A 105 15.90 -5.87 -9.55
N MET A 106 15.79 -6.20 -8.25
CA MET A 106 16.15 -5.32 -7.14
C MET A 106 17.64 -5.38 -6.77
N GLY A 107 18.43 -6.22 -7.47
CA GLY A 107 19.88 -6.28 -7.33
C GLY A 107 20.40 -7.33 -6.33
N LEU A 108 19.56 -8.27 -5.90
CA LEU A 108 20.03 -9.44 -5.15
C LEU A 108 20.82 -10.36 -6.09
N ASP A 109 21.86 -11.02 -5.58
CA ASP A 109 22.46 -12.18 -6.27
C ASP A 109 21.49 -13.37 -6.25
N GLU A 110 21.70 -14.34 -7.14
CA GLU A 110 20.82 -15.49 -7.32
C GLU A 110 20.61 -16.30 -6.02
N GLY A 111 21.67 -16.53 -5.26
CA GLY A 111 21.60 -17.30 -4.01
C GLY A 111 20.75 -16.60 -2.95
N ARG A 112 20.95 -15.30 -2.76
CA ARG A 112 20.15 -14.50 -1.83
C ARG A 112 18.69 -14.37 -2.31
N ALA A 113 18.48 -14.16 -3.60
CA ALA A 113 17.15 -14.07 -4.18
C ALA A 113 16.39 -15.40 -4.02
N ALA A 114 17.04 -16.54 -4.30
CA ALA A 114 16.45 -17.87 -4.12
C ALA A 114 16.11 -18.16 -2.66
N GLY A 115 17.05 -17.90 -1.74
CA GLY A 115 16.79 -18.07 -0.31
C GLY A 115 15.63 -17.22 0.20
N ARG A 116 15.58 -15.95 -0.23
CA ARG A 116 14.49 -15.03 0.15
C ARG A 116 13.16 -15.44 -0.44
N ALA A 117 13.12 -15.88 -1.71
CA ALA A 117 11.91 -16.39 -2.35
C ALA A 117 11.34 -17.60 -1.58
N GLY A 118 12.17 -18.57 -1.22
CA GLY A 118 11.76 -19.71 -0.40
C GLY A 118 11.17 -19.28 0.95
N GLN A 119 11.86 -18.40 1.68
CA GLN A 119 11.37 -17.88 2.96
C GLN A 119 10.00 -17.21 2.85
N LEU A 120 9.81 -16.34 1.83
CA LEU A 120 8.53 -15.65 1.63
C LEU A 120 7.40 -16.61 1.26
N LEU A 121 7.68 -17.62 0.44
CA LEU A 121 6.69 -18.65 0.11
C LEU A 121 6.25 -19.44 1.34
N ASP A 122 7.19 -19.76 2.23
CA ASP A 122 6.88 -20.40 3.51
C ASP A 122 6.04 -19.48 4.42
N GLU A 123 6.48 -18.25 4.61
CA GLU A 123 5.79 -17.25 5.44
C GLU A 123 4.36 -16.98 4.96
N LEU A 124 4.14 -16.97 3.65
CA LEU A 124 2.84 -16.75 3.01
C LEU A 124 2.05 -18.05 2.76
N ARG A 125 2.53 -19.20 3.26
CA ARG A 125 1.92 -20.53 3.09
C ARG A 125 1.72 -20.92 1.62
N LEU A 126 2.61 -20.47 0.75
CA LEU A 126 2.63 -20.82 -0.68
C LEU A 126 3.66 -21.90 -1.03
N ALA A 127 4.47 -22.38 -0.08
CA ALA A 127 5.49 -23.40 -0.31
C ALA A 127 4.97 -24.66 -1.03
N PRO A 128 3.77 -25.22 -0.70
CA PRO A 128 3.25 -26.38 -1.43
C PRO A 128 3.01 -26.13 -2.92
N SER A 129 2.86 -24.86 -3.31
CA SER A 129 2.57 -24.44 -4.70
C SER A 129 3.75 -23.75 -5.37
N MET A 130 4.95 -23.79 -4.77
CA MET A 130 6.09 -23.00 -5.21
C MET A 130 6.55 -23.30 -6.65
N HIS A 131 6.36 -24.54 -7.10
CA HIS A 131 6.74 -24.98 -8.46
C HIS A 131 5.60 -24.93 -9.47
N LEU A 132 4.39 -24.56 -9.04
CA LEU A 132 3.26 -24.37 -9.96
C LEU A 132 3.40 -23.03 -10.70
N ASP A 133 3.02 -23.01 -11.96
CA ASP A 133 2.86 -21.76 -12.70
C ASP A 133 1.87 -20.85 -11.97
N ALA A 134 2.17 -19.55 -11.87
CA ALA A 134 1.30 -18.61 -11.15
C ALA A 134 -0.12 -18.55 -11.75
N GLY A 135 -0.28 -18.88 -13.03
CA GLY A 135 -1.58 -19.02 -13.67
C GLY A 135 -2.46 -20.16 -13.12
N GLN A 136 -1.84 -21.18 -12.51
CA GLN A 136 -2.53 -22.32 -11.89
C GLN A 136 -2.95 -22.04 -10.44
N LEU A 137 -2.41 -21.00 -9.83
CA LEU A 137 -2.77 -20.56 -8.48
C LEU A 137 -4.20 -20.00 -8.46
N SER A 138 -4.88 -20.14 -7.32
CA SER A 138 -6.13 -19.43 -7.08
C SER A 138 -5.93 -17.91 -7.10
N GLY A 139 -7.00 -17.14 -7.27
CA GLY A 139 -6.93 -15.68 -7.25
C GLY A 139 -6.27 -15.13 -5.97
N GLY A 140 -6.63 -15.69 -4.81
CA GLY A 140 -6.05 -15.31 -3.54
C GLY A 140 -4.58 -15.70 -3.39
N GLN A 141 -4.18 -16.88 -3.87
CA GLN A 141 -2.76 -17.29 -3.89
C GLN A 141 -1.93 -16.38 -4.79
N ARG A 142 -2.44 -15.97 -5.96
CA ARG A 142 -1.78 -14.97 -6.81
C ARG A 142 -1.63 -13.64 -6.09
N LYS A 143 -2.63 -13.22 -5.33
CA LYS A 143 -2.58 -11.99 -4.52
C LYS A 143 -1.51 -12.08 -3.42
N LEU A 144 -1.40 -13.23 -2.73
CA LEU A 144 -0.32 -13.49 -1.77
C LEU A 144 1.05 -13.47 -2.43
N LEU A 145 1.18 -14.03 -3.64
CA LEU A 145 2.43 -14.04 -4.40
C LEU A 145 2.87 -12.61 -4.77
N GLU A 146 1.94 -11.79 -5.28
CA GLU A 146 2.19 -10.37 -5.55
C GLU A 146 2.57 -9.59 -4.28
N PHE A 147 1.85 -9.85 -3.18
CA PHE A 147 2.17 -9.27 -1.89
C PHE A 147 3.59 -9.65 -1.47
N GLY A 148 3.98 -10.93 -1.55
CA GLY A 148 5.34 -11.39 -1.27
C GLY A 148 6.42 -10.72 -2.12
N ALA A 149 6.12 -10.47 -3.39
CA ALA A 149 7.05 -9.81 -4.30
C ALA A 149 7.49 -8.42 -3.81
N CYS A 150 6.61 -7.69 -3.12
CA CYS A 150 6.94 -6.39 -2.51
C CYS A 150 7.98 -6.50 -1.38
N PHE A 151 8.22 -7.71 -0.85
CA PHE A 151 9.10 -7.94 0.29
C PHE A 151 10.35 -8.78 -0.07
N MET A 152 10.62 -9.00 -1.36
CA MET A 152 11.85 -9.67 -1.81
C MET A 152 13.10 -8.94 -1.33
N VAL A 153 13.07 -7.61 -1.41
CA VAL A 153 13.99 -6.73 -0.67
C VAL A 153 13.14 -5.99 0.35
N PRO A 154 13.40 -6.12 1.66
CA PRO A 154 12.60 -5.45 2.67
C PRO A 154 12.54 -3.94 2.42
N PRO A 155 11.36 -3.37 2.15
CA PRO A 155 11.26 -1.92 1.94
C PRO A 155 11.40 -1.17 3.26
N ARG A 156 11.85 0.07 3.19
CA ARG A 156 11.77 0.99 4.33
C ARG A 156 10.33 1.43 4.58
N ILE A 157 9.58 1.64 3.48
CA ILE A 157 8.16 1.98 3.50
C ILE A 157 7.45 1.10 2.47
N ALA A 158 6.48 0.31 2.93
CA ALA A 158 5.58 -0.45 2.07
C ALA A 158 4.26 0.32 1.89
N LEU A 159 3.94 0.68 0.66
CA LEU A 159 2.67 1.30 0.28
C LEU A 159 1.73 0.19 -0.21
N LEU A 160 0.73 -0.15 0.59
CA LEU A 160 -0.22 -1.21 0.32
C LEU A 160 -1.58 -0.60 -0.09
N ASP A 161 -1.95 -0.78 -1.36
CA ASP A 161 -3.18 -0.21 -1.93
C ASP A 161 -4.23 -1.32 -2.06
N GLU A 162 -5.18 -1.36 -1.14
CA GLU A 162 -6.26 -2.35 -1.05
C GLU A 162 -5.75 -3.80 -1.08
N PRO A 163 -4.77 -4.17 -0.22
CA PRO A 163 -4.17 -5.50 -0.28
C PRO A 163 -5.17 -6.62 0.03
N PHE A 164 -6.20 -6.34 0.81
CA PHE A 164 -7.22 -7.29 1.27
C PHE A 164 -8.45 -7.39 0.37
N ALA A 165 -8.54 -6.57 -0.69
CA ALA A 165 -9.70 -6.56 -1.58
C ALA A 165 -9.86 -7.90 -2.32
N ALA A 166 -11.07 -8.47 -2.29
CA ALA A 166 -11.42 -9.75 -2.91
C ALA A 166 -10.56 -10.94 -2.45
N VAL A 167 -10.04 -10.90 -1.22
CA VAL A 167 -9.21 -11.96 -0.61
C VAL A 167 -10.04 -12.76 0.40
N HIS A 168 -9.92 -14.09 0.36
CA HIS A 168 -10.59 -14.98 1.31
C HIS A 168 -10.09 -14.71 2.75
N PRO A 169 -10.95 -14.81 3.80
CA PRO A 169 -10.59 -14.52 5.20
C PRO A 169 -9.29 -15.16 5.67
N VAL A 170 -9.07 -16.45 5.39
CA VAL A 170 -7.81 -17.15 5.78
C VAL A 170 -6.56 -16.46 5.20
N MET A 171 -6.65 -15.94 3.97
CA MET A 171 -5.53 -15.24 3.35
C MET A 171 -5.35 -13.82 3.90
N LYS A 172 -6.45 -13.16 4.29
CA LYS A 172 -6.40 -11.89 5.02
C LYS A 172 -5.63 -12.07 6.34
N GLU A 173 -5.91 -13.14 7.10
CA GLU A 173 -5.19 -13.46 8.34
C GLU A 173 -3.67 -13.66 8.09
N ILE A 174 -3.29 -14.40 7.04
CA ILE A 174 -1.87 -14.61 6.68
C ILE A 174 -1.20 -13.26 6.39
N MET A 175 -1.83 -12.40 5.58
CA MET A 175 -1.29 -11.09 5.23
C MET A 175 -1.22 -10.16 6.45
N SER A 176 -2.26 -10.14 7.29
CA SER A 176 -2.30 -9.33 8.50
C SER A 176 -1.20 -9.74 9.49
N ALA A 177 -1.05 -11.05 9.75
CA ALA A 177 0.02 -11.56 10.61
C ALA A 177 1.42 -11.25 10.03
N PHE A 178 1.59 -11.30 8.71
CA PHE A 178 2.84 -10.91 8.05
C PHE A 178 3.13 -9.41 8.27
N ILE A 179 2.15 -8.53 8.04
CA ILE A 179 2.29 -7.08 8.21
C ILE A 179 2.63 -6.74 9.66
N GLN A 180 1.90 -7.31 10.64
CA GLN A 180 2.14 -7.09 12.07
C GLN A 180 3.57 -7.47 12.46
N ARG A 181 4.01 -8.69 12.11
CA ARG A 181 5.36 -9.15 12.42
C ARG A 181 6.42 -8.24 11.80
N ARG A 182 6.26 -7.83 10.53
CA ARG A 182 7.20 -6.90 9.88
C ARG A 182 7.19 -5.52 10.51
N ASN A 183 6.04 -5.06 10.97
CA ASN A 183 5.94 -3.78 11.69
C ASN A 183 6.63 -3.85 13.06
N GLU A 184 6.46 -4.94 13.81
CA GLU A 184 7.17 -5.22 15.06
C GLU A 184 8.70 -5.27 14.86
N GLU A 185 9.17 -5.72 13.68
CA GLU A 185 10.57 -5.69 13.25
C GLU A 185 11.04 -4.27 12.83
N GLY A 186 10.19 -3.26 12.93
CA GLY A 186 10.49 -1.84 12.62
C GLY A 186 10.17 -1.40 11.20
N GLN A 187 9.49 -2.23 10.39
CA GLN A 187 9.11 -1.84 9.04
C GLN A 187 7.93 -0.87 9.03
N THR A 188 8.02 0.15 8.18
CA THR A 188 6.98 1.19 8.05
C THR A 188 5.98 0.82 6.96
N PHE A 189 4.69 1.09 7.21
CA PHE A 189 3.61 0.82 6.27
C PHE A 189 2.68 2.01 6.11
N ILE A 190 2.20 2.23 4.88
CA ILE A 190 1.00 3.01 4.60
C ILE A 190 0.00 2.05 3.97
N LEU A 191 -1.07 1.76 4.70
CA LEU A 191 -2.13 0.83 4.31
C LEU A 191 -3.37 1.59 3.88
N VAL A 192 -3.72 1.50 2.59
CA VAL A 192 -5.03 1.92 2.10
C VAL A 192 -5.97 0.73 2.17
N SER A 193 -7.08 0.86 2.88
CA SER A 193 -8.14 -0.13 2.89
C SER A 193 -9.49 0.51 3.20
N HIS A 194 -10.57 -0.08 2.64
CA HIS A 194 -11.95 0.19 3.02
C HIS A 194 -12.50 -0.88 3.99
N ASP A 195 -11.71 -1.91 4.31
CA ASP A 195 -12.02 -2.93 5.31
C ASP A 195 -11.72 -2.36 6.71
N MET A 196 -12.69 -1.62 7.29
CA MET A 196 -12.49 -0.91 8.56
C MET A 196 -12.09 -1.82 9.73
N PRO A 197 -12.64 -3.04 9.89
CA PRO A 197 -12.13 -4.00 10.88
C PRO A 197 -10.61 -4.20 10.77
N VAL A 198 -10.08 -4.44 9.57
CA VAL A 198 -8.64 -4.63 9.36
C VAL A 198 -7.85 -3.35 9.69
N VAL A 199 -8.37 -2.18 9.34
CA VAL A 199 -7.71 -0.89 9.67
C VAL A 199 -7.64 -0.70 11.18
N VAL A 200 -8.74 -0.99 11.90
CA VAL A 200 -8.79 -0.88 13.38
C VAL A 200 -7.81 -1.85 14.06
N ASP A 201 -7.72 -3.07 13.52
CA ASP A 201 -6.86 -4.12 14.09
C ASP A 201 -5.37 -3.88 13.82
N LEU A 202 -5.03 -3.35 12.65
CA LEU A 202 -3.64 -3.20 12.22
C LEU A 202 -3.06 -1.81 12.46
N CYS A 203 -3.85 -0.75 12.29
CA CYS A 203 -3.33 0.63 12.22
C CYS A 203 -3.63 1.40 13.51
N PRO A 204 -2.63 1.68 14.37
CA PRO A 204 -2.83 2.51 15.56
C PRO A 204 -3.26 3.93 15.23
N ARG A 205 -2.79 4.48 14.10
CA ARG A 205 -3.13 5.81 13.60
C ARG A 205 -3.72 5.71 12.20
N ALA A 206 -4.68 6.58 11.91
CA ALA A 206 -5.27 6.72 10.59
C ALA A 206 -5.29 8.19 10.15
N VAL A 207 -5.15 8.37 8.83
CA VAL A 207 -5.40 9.63 8.14
C VAL A 207 -6.59 9.43 7.22
N CYS A 208 -7.64 10.23 7.42
CA CYS A 208 -8.82 10.22 6.55
C CYS A 208 -8.69 11.30 5.50
N MET A 209 -8.85 10.91 4.23
CA MET A 209 -8.95 11.85 3.11
C MET A 209 -10.38 11.98 2.62
N ASN A 210 -10.77 13.20 2.23
CA ASN A 210 -12.00 13.48 1.50
C ASN A 210 -11.76 14.59 0.49
N ALA A 211 -12.31 14.46 -0.73
CA ALA A 211 -12.20 15.45 -1.81
C ALA A 211 -10.76 16.00 -2.01
N GLY A 212 -9.76 15.12 -1.96
CA GLY A 212 -8.35 15.45 -2.16
C GLY A 212 -7.63 16.05 -0.94
N LYS A 213 -8.30 16.25 0.18
CA LYS A 213 -7.75 16.87 1.40
C LYS A 213 -7.68 15.88 2.55
N VAL A 214 -6.77 16.13 3.49
CA VAL A 214 -6.79 15.45 4.79
C VAL A 214 -7.91 16.05 5.63
N LEU A 215 -8.85 15.20 6.04
CA LEU A 215 -10.02 15.56 6.83
C LEU A 215 -9.78 15.35 8.33
N ALA A 216 -9.10 14.27 8.68
CA ALA A 216 -8.75 13.93 10.06
C ALA A 216 -7.44 13.13 10.09
N ASP A 217 -6.68 13.26 11.18
CA ASP A 217 -5.41 12.58 11.42
C ASP A 217 -5.27 12.34 12.92
N GLY A 218 -5.06 11.10 13.35
CA GLY A 218 -4.93 10.75 14.76
C GLY A 218 -5.13 9.26 15.04
N PRO A 219 -5.34 8.87 16.31
CA PRO A 219 -5.66 7.50 16.68
C PRO A 219 -6.84 6.98 15.87
N THR A 220 -6.72 5.77 15.31
CA THR A 220 -7.69 5.22 14.35
C THR A 220 -9.11 5.26 14.88
N GLN A 221 -9.31 4.90 16.16
CA GLN A 221 -10.66 4.89 16.74
C GLN A 221 -11.26 6.30 16.88
N GLU A 222 -10.44 7.33 17.11
CA GLU A 222 -10.89 8.72 17.20
C GLU A 222 -11.24 9.25 15.82
N VAL A 223 -10.39 8.99 14.80
CA VAL A 223 -10.63 9.37 13.42
C VAL A 223 -11.94 8.78 12.91
N LEU A 224 -12.21 7.49 13.16
CA LEU A 224 -13.45 6.82 12.72
C LEU A 224 -14.71 7.34 13.44
N ARG A 225 -14.59 7.97 14.61
CA ARG A 225 -15.71 8.57 15.36
C ARG A 225 -15.88 10.06 15.07
N ALA A 226 -14.96 10.67 14.34
CA ALA A 226 -15.04 12.10 14.01
C ALA A 226 -16.29 12.39 13.14
N PRO A 227 -17.17 13.34 13.52
CA PRO A 227 -18.41 13.62 12.79
C PRO A 227 -18.18 13.89 11.29
N ALA A 228 -17.14 14.66 10.96
CA ALA A 228 -16.80 14.96 9.58
C ALA A 228 -16.40 13.71 8.77
N VAL A 229 -15.77 12.72 9.40
CA VAL A 229 -15.40 11.45 8.76
C VAL A 229 -16.65 10.62 8.51
N ILE A 230 -17.55 10.52 9.51
CA ILE A 230 -18.83 9.80 9.38
C ILE A 230 -19.66 10.42 8.22
N GLU A 231 -19.78 11.74 8.19
CA GLU A 231 -20.51 12.48 7.15
C GLU A 231 -19.91 12.20 5.75
N ALA A 232 -18.58 12.17 5.63
CA ALA A 232 -17.90 11.90 4.37
C ALA A 232 -18.23 10.51 3.81
N TYR A 233 -18.37 9.49 4.67
CA TYR A 233 -18.76 8.14 4.26
C TYR A 233 -20.26 8.02 3.97
N LEU A 234 -21.14 8.65 4.77
CA LEU A 234 -22.58 8.67 4.53
C LEU A 234 -22.95 9.40 3.23
N GLY A 235 -22.21 10.44 2.86
CA GLY A 235 -22.39 11.15 1.60
C GLY A 235 -22.07 10.29 0.37
N GLU A 236 -21.20 9.28 0.48
CA GLU A 236 -20.90 8.33 -0.59
C GLU A 236 -22.08 7.38 -0.84
N ASP A 237 -22.67 6.84 0.23
CA ASP A 237 -23.81 5.91 0.12
C ASP A 237 -25.02 6.59 -0.56
N ALA A 238 -25.29 7.85 -0.22
CA ALA A 238 -26.38 8.62 -0.83
C ALA A 238 -26.16 8.90 -2.33
N THR A 239 -24.90 9.05 -2.78
CA THR A 239 -24.60 9.27 -4.21
C THR A 239 -24.57 7.97 -5.01
N ALA A 240 -24.26 6.83 -4.39
CA ALA A 240 -24.27 5.52 -5.05
C ALA A 240 -25.71 5.05 -5.36
N GLU A 241 -26.68 5.36 -4.50
CA GLU A 241 -28.09 5.02 -4.72
C GLU A 241 -28.75 5.90 -5.81
N ALA A 242 -28.33 7.17 -5.94
CA ALA A 242 -28.88 8.10 -6.93
C ALA A 242 -28.39 7.87 -8.37
N GLY A 243 -27.41 7.03 -8.60
CA GLY A 243 -26.81 6.73 -9.91
C GLY A 243 -27.35 5.45 -10.58
N HIS A 244 -28.39 4.82 -10.03
CA HIS A 244 -28.97 3.57 -10.55
C HIS A 244 -30.41 3.71 -11.09
N ASP A 245 -30.89 4.94 -11.32
CA ASP A 245 -32.15 5.25 -12.01
C ASP A 245 -31.94 5.63 -13.49
#